data_18d953c21e93e49620cef9abece40514
#
_entry.id   18d953c21e93e49620cef9abece40514
#
_cell.length_a   1.000
_cell.length_b   1.000
_cell.length_c   1.000
_cell.angle_alpha   90.00
_cell.angle_beta   90.00
_cell.angle_gamma   90.00
#
_symmetry.space_group_name_H-M   'P 1'
#
loop_
_entity.id
_entity.type
_entity.pdbx_description
1 polymer ?
#
loop_
_entity_poly.entity_id
_entity_poly.type
_entity_poly.pdbx_seq_one_letter_code
_entity_poly.pdbx_strand_id
1 'polypeptide(L)'
;QIVTRIYAAMRRTEYMVCEMYPQIKPFLPHDIHFIHSEELCQMYPDKSPKEREHAISQKYGAVFIIGIGCKLSDGKEHDLRAPDYDDYTTINPENGLPGLNGDLLVWDKVLDRSVELSSMGIRVDKEALLRQLTLSGQEKRKELYFHKRLLNETLPLCIGGGIGQSRLCMLYLQK
;
A
#
# COMPACT_ATOMS: atom_id res chain seq x y z
N GLN A 1 7.22 -10.94 -1.56
CA GLN A 1 8.47 -10.95 -2.36
C GLN A 1 8.67 -9.67 -3.19
N ILE A 2 7.68 -9.16 -3.94
CA ILE A 2 7.85 -7.96 -4.78
C ILE A 2 8.08 -6.72 -3.91
N VAL A 3 7.27 -6.49 -2.89
CA VAL A 3 7.42 -5.38 -1.93
C VAL A 3 8.81 -5.36 -1.32
N THR A 4 9.28 -6.51 -0.86
CA THR A 4 10.63 -6.66 -0.27
C THR A 4 11.75 -6.29 -1.26
N ARG A 5 11.60 -6.68 -2.53
CA ARG A 5 12.56 -6.32 -3.59
C ARG A 5 12.57 -4.82 -3.89
N ILE A 6 11.40 -4.21 -3.96
CA ILE A 6 11.26 -2.75 -4.18
C ILE A 6 11.87 -2.00 -3.00
N TYR A 7 11.55 -2.39 -1.77
CA TYR A 7 12.11 -1.78 -0.59
C TYR A 7 13.65 -1.93 -0.50
N ALA A 8 14.18 -3.11 -0.84
CA ALA A 8 15.62 -3.33 -0.91
C ALA A 8 16.29 -2.44 -1.98
N ALA A 9 15.61 -2.18 -3.11
CA ALA A 9 16.12 -1.23 -4.12
C ALA A 9 16.12 0.21 -3.58
N MET A 10 15.06 0.63 -2.88
CA MET A 10 15.00 1.95 -2.23
C MET A 10 16.15 2.13 -1.24
N ARG A 11 16.43 1.13 -0.39
CA ARG A 11 17.54 1.19 0.56
C ARG A 11 18.90 1.30 -0.13
N ARG A 12 19.14 0.52 -1.19
CA ARG A 12 20.38 0.63 -1.96
C ARG A 12 20.56 2.03 -2.55
N THR A 13 19.48 2.62 -3.06
CA THR A 13 19.51 3.99 -3.57
C THR A 13 19.82 4.99 -2.45
N GLU A 14 19.24 4.83 -1.26
CA GLU A 14 19.56 5.65 -0.10
C GLU A 14 21.08 5.61 0.21
N TYR A 15 21.67 4.42 0.27
CA TYR A 15 23.12 4.28 0.50
C TYR A 15 23.96 4.99 -0.56
N MET A 16 23.60 4.85 -1.84
CA MET A 16 24.30 5.55 -2.93
C MET A 16 24.21 7.07 -2.79
N VAL A 17 23.04 7.60 -2.41
CA VAL A 17 22.86 9.04 -2.13
C VAL A 17 23.74 9.48 -0.96
N CYS A 18 23.81 8.70 0.12
CA CYS A 18 24.64 8.99 1.28
C CYS A 18 26.15 8.94 0.97
N GLU A 19 26.58 8.06 0.06
CA GLU A 19 27.99 8.05 -0.44
C GLU A 19 28.30 9.32 -1.23
N MET A 20 27.38 9.80 -2.06
CA MET A 20 27.54 11.02 -2.84
C MET A 20 27.47 12.29 -1.96
N TYR A 21 26.70 12.25 -0.89
CA TYR A 21 26.44 13.36 0.03
C TYR A 21 26.71 12.92 1.49
N PRO A 22 27.97 12.89 1.97
CA PRO A 22 28.34 12.34 3.28
C PRO A 22 27.71 13.03 4.49
N GLN A 23 27.14 14.23 4.32
CA GLN A 23 26.37 14.93 5.35
C GLN A 23 24.99 14.29 5.60
N ILE A 24 24.46 13.52 4.64
CA ILE A 24 23.23 12.75 4.77
C ILE A 24 23.55 11.37 5.34
N LYS A 25 22.74 10.89 6.29
CA LYS A 25 22.94 9.58 6.89
C LYS A 25 21.75 8.66 6.58
N PRO A 26 21.99 7.39 6.24
CA PRO A 26 20.89 6.45 5.97
C PRO A 26 20.06 6.24 7.24
N PHE A 27 18.75 6.13 7.10
CA PHE A 27 17.83 5.92 8.21
C PHE A 27 16.75 4.87 7.95
N LEU A 28 16.62 4.40 6.70
CA LEU A 28 15.69 3.32 6.39
C LEU A 28 16.13 2.03 7.08
N PRO A 29 15.24 1.38 7.87
CA PRO A 29 15.59 0.14 8.56
C PRO A 29 15.96 -0.98 7.58
N HIS A 30 16.65 -2.01 8.08
CA HIS A 30 17.06 -3.15 7.26
C HIS A 30 15.85 -3.87 6.69
N ASP A 31 14.85 -4.12 7.51
CA ASP A 31 13.67 -4.88 7.15
C ASP A 31 12.42 -4.01 7.18
N ILE A 32 11.47 -4.35 6.31
CA ILE A 32 10.15 -3.77 6.28
C ILE A 32 9.22 -4.63 7.14
N HIS A 33 8.42 -4.01 7.97
CA HIS A 33 7.40 -4.69 8.76
C HIS A 33 6.10 -4.79 7.97
N PHE A 34 5.53 -6.00 7.88
CA PHE A 34 4.24 -6.25 7.25
C PHE A 34 3.15 -6.34 8.31
N ILE A 35 2.03 -5.66 8.11
CA ILE A 35 0.88 -5.71 8.99
C ILE A 35 -0.40 -5.55 8.16
N HIS A 36 -1.46 -6.26 8.55
CA HIS A 36 -2.76 -6.06 7.92
C HIS A 36 -3.49 -4.87 8.56
N SER A 37 -4.29 -4.15 7.75
CA SER A 37 -5.08 -2.99 8.22
C SER A 37 -6.05 -3.35 9.36
N GLU A 38 -6.59 -4.57 9.36
CA GLU A 38 -7.44 -5.08 10.45
C GLU A 38 -6.65 -5.28 11.75
N GLU A 39 -5.46 -5.89 11.68
CA GLU A 39 -4.58 -6.05 12.84
C GLU A 39 -4.17 -4.69 13.42
N LEU A 40 -3.88 -3.75 12.53
CA LEU A 40 -3.55 -2.38 12.90
C LEU A 40 -4.75 -1.65 13.54
N CYS A 41 -5.97 -1.90 13.07
CA CYS A 41 -7.20 -1.40 13.68
C CYS A 41 -7.38 -1.94 15.10
N GLN A 42 -7.20 -3.24 15.30
CA GLN A 42 -7.30 -3.89 16.61
C GLN A 42 -6.20 -3.44 17.58
N MET A 43 -4.99 -3.20 17.07
CA MET A 43 -3.85 -2.71 17.87
C MET A 43 -4.08 -1.28 18.40
N TYR A 44 -4.76 -0.44 17.63
CA TYR A 44 -5.02 0.96 17.96
C TYR A 44 -6.50 1.33 17.70
N PRO A 45 -7.45 0.80 18.48
CA PRO A 45 -8.89 0.95 18.20
C PRO A 45 -9.35 2.41 18.28
N ASP A 46 -8.76 3.19 19.19
CA ASP A 46 -9.14 4.59 19.42
C ASP A 46 -8.48 5.60 18.46
N LYS A 47 -7.60 5.12 17.57
CA LYS A 47 -6.89 5.98 16.63
C LYS A 47 -7.56 5.99 15.26
N SER A 48 -7.52 7.15 14.62
CA SER A 48 -7.86 7.28 13.19
C SER A 48 -6.85 6.51 12.32
N PRO A 49 -7.20 6.15 11.07
CA PRO A 49 -6.28 5.48 10.17
C PRO A 49 -4.90 6.17 10.04
N LYS A 50 -4.87 7.49 9.93
CA LYS A 50 -3.61 8.26 9.86
C LYS A 50 -2.80 8.21 11.15
N GLU A 51 -3.44 8.25 12.29
CA GLU A 51 -2.75 8.09 13.57
C GLU A 51 -2.21 6.66 13.76
N ARG A 52 -2.94 5.64 13.24
CA ARG A 52 -2.47 4.24 13.18
C ARG A 52 -1.21 4.13 12.32
N GLU A 53 -1.23 4.73 11.12
CA GLU A 53 -0.05 4.80 10.23
C GLU A 53 1.15 5.46 10.92
N HIS A 54 0.93 6.59 11.60
CA HIS A 54 1.98 7.30 12.33
C HIS A 54 2.58 6.42 13.43
N ALA A 55 1.73 5.84 14.27
CA ALA A 55 2.16 5.02 15.40
C ALA A 55 2.97 3.80 14.95
N ILE A 56 2.51 3.08 13.92
CA ILE A 56 3.19 1.87 13.45
C ILE A 56 4.49 2.20 12.69
N SER A 57 4.48 3.27 11.88
CA SER A 57 5.67 3.72 11.16
C SER A 57 6.74 4.26 12.11
N GLN A 58 6.35 4.98 13.16
CA GLN A 58 7.27 5.43 14.19
C GLN A 58 7.92 4.26 14.93
N LYS A 59 7.14 3.20 15.21
CA LYS A 59 7.60 2.00 15.90
C LYS A 59 8.61 1.19 15.08
N TYR A 60 8.37 1.00 13.79
CA TYR A 60 9.15 0.08 12.94
C TYR A 60 10.03 0.78 11.91
N GLY A 61 9.85 2.08 11.68
CA GLY A 61 10.60 2.87 10.71
C GLY A 61 10.13 2.68 9.26
N ALA A 62 9.79 1.46 8.86
CA ALA A 62 9.21 1.16 7.55
C ALA A 62 8.18 0.04 7.68
N VAL A 63 7.00 0.23 7.11
CA VAL A 63 5.88 -0.71 7.17
C VAL A 63 5.20 -0.86 5.82
N PHE A 64 4.66 -2.05 5.56
CA PHE A 64 3.74 -2.29 4.46
C PHE A 64 2.39 -2.69 5.05
N ILE A 65 1.39 -1.81 4.90
CA ILE A 65 0.05 -2.05 5.41
C ILE A 65 -0.74 -2.75 4.30
N ILE A 66 -1.18 -3.98 4.57
CA ILE A 66 -1.90 -4.85 3.62
C ILE A 66 -3.41 -4.68 3.81
N GLY A 67 -4.18 -4.87 2.74
CA GLY A 67 -5.64 -4.98 2.79
C GLY A 67 -6.34 -3.63 2.99
N ILE A 68 -6.01 -2.66 2.15
CA ILE A 68 -6.61 -1.32 2.18
C ILE A 68 -7.80 -1.28 1.21
N GLY A 69 -8.98 -0.84 1.71
CA GLY A 69 -10.19 -0.67 0.91
C GLY A 69 -11.40 -1.46 1.41
N CYS A 70 -11.20 -2.54 2.18
CA CYS A 70 -12.28 -3.24 2.87
C CYS A 70 -12.68 -2.54 4.17
N LYS A 71 -13.94 -2.73 4.57
CA LYS A 71 -14.40 -2.36 5.91
C LYS A 71 -13.72 -3.24 6.96
N LEU A 72 -13.22 -2.58 7.99
CA LEU A 72 -12.60 -3.20 9.15
C LEU A 72 -13.64 -3.50 10.24
N SER A 73 -13.22 -4.12 11.31
CA SER A 73 -14.08 -4.46 12.46
C SER A 73 -14.73 -3.23 13.13
N ASP A 74 -14.15 -2.05 12.99
CA ASP A 74 -14.73 -0.77 13.44
C ASP A 74 -15.79 -0.21 12.48
N GLY A 75 -16.09 -0.90 11.37
CA GLY A 75 -17.08 -0.52 10.36
C GLY A 75 -16.60 0.52 9.35
N LYS A 76 -15.33 0.93 9.40
CA LYS A 76 -14.72 1.93 8.50
C LYS A 76 -13.65 1.27 7.64
N GLU A 77 -13.38 1.85 6.49
CA GLU A 77 -12.20 1.50 5.69
C GLU A 77 -10.95 2.19 6.27
N HIS A 78 -9.79 1.54 6.15
CA HIS A 78 -8.52 2.20 6.49
C HIS A 78 -8.26 3.41 5.58
N ASP A 79 -8.47 3.22 4.28
CA ASP A 79 -8.49 4.25 3.27
C ASP A 79 -9.38 3.80 2.09
N LEU A 80 -9.87 4.76 1.32
CA LEU A 80 -10.72 4.48 0.16
C LEU A 80 -9.90 3.95 -1.02
N ARG A 81 -10.49 3.00 -1.76
CA ARG A 81 -9.91 2.47 -3.00
C ARG A 81 -10.94 2.42 -4.11
N ALA A 82 -10.50 2.72 -5.33
CA ALA A 82 -11.33 2.56 -6.52
C ALA A 82 -11.64 1.07 -6.73
N PRO A 83 -12.91 0.71 -7.05
CA PRO A 83 -13.32 -0.69 -7.14
C PRO A 83 -12.79 -1.43 -8.37
N ASP A 84 -12.16 -0.73 -9.29
CA ASP A 84 -11.72 -1.22 -10.59
C ASP A 84 -10.21 -1.14 -10.80
N TYR A 85 -9.45 -1.15 -9.72
CA TYR A 85 -7.99 -1.01 -9.74
C TYR A 85 -7.30 -2.17 -9.02
N ASP A 86 -7.05 -2.06 -7.72
CA ASP A 86 -6.44 -3.10 -6.92
C ASP A 86 -7.50 -4.04 -6.31
N ASP A 87 -7.14 -5.32 -6.19
CA ASP A 87 -7.99 -6.30 -5.49
C ASP A 87 -7.83 -6.16 -3.97
N TYR A 88 -8.84 -5.55 -3.35
CA TYR A 88 -8.91 -5.40 -1.90
C TYR A 88 -9.92 -6.35 -1.23
N THR A 89 -10.54 -7.26 -1.99
CA THR A 89 -11.61 -8.13 -1.49
C THR A 89 -11.28 -9.62 -1.49
N THR A 90 -10.33 -10.06 -2.29
CA THR A 90 -9.90 -11.46 -2.30
C THR A 90 -9.16 -11.79 -1.01
N ILE A 91 -9.49 -12.93 -0.42
CA ILE A 91 -8.85 -13.41 0.80
C ILE A 91 -7.38 -13.76 0.51
N ASN A 92 -6.50 -13.15 1.25
CA ASN A 92 -5.06 -13.45 1.18
C ASN A 92 -4.80 -14.80 1.88
N PRO A 93 -4.26 -15.80 1.17
CA PRO A 93 -4.06 -17.14 1.73
C PRO A 93 -2.99 -17.18 2.84
N GLU A 94 -2.14 -16.15 2.94
CA GLU A 94 -1.08 -16.10 3.96
C GLU A 94 -1.61 -15.72 5.35
N ASN A 95 -2.67 -14.91 5.43
CA ASN A 95 -3.20 -14.41 6.70
C ASN A 95 -4.71 -14.61 6.88
N GLY A 96 -5.43 -15.10 5.87
CA GLY A 96 -6.87 -15.31 5.92
C GLY A 96 -7.72 -14.04 5.93
N LEU A 97 -7.13 -12.86 5.70
CA LEU A 97 -7.80 -11.57 5.69
C LEU A 97 -7.96 -11.04 4.26
N PRO A 98 -8.95 -10.16 3.99
CA PRO A 98 -9.19 -9.65 2.64
C PRO A 98 -8.13 -8.64 2.20
N GLY A 99 -7.78 -8.68 0.91
CA GLY A 99 -6.95 -7.68 0.25
C GLY A 99 -5.58 -8.19 -0.17
N LEU A 100 -5.30 -7.94 -1.46
CA LEU A 100 -4.04 -8.29 -2.13
C LEU A 100 -3.28 -7.03 -2.55
N ASN A 101 -3.53 -5.93 -1.86
CA ASN A 101 -2.94 -4.61 -2.06
C ASN A 101 -2.35 -4.07 -0.76
N GLY A 102 -1.68 -2.95 -0.83
CA GLY A 102 -1.19 -2.26 0.35
C GLY A 102 -0.31 -1.07 0.03
N ASP A 103 0.03 -0.33 1.09
CA ASP A 103 0.83 0.89 1.02
C ASP A 103 2.14 0.74 1.79
N LEU A 104 3.22 1.18 1.18
CA LEU A 104 4.54 1.27 1.80
C LEU A 104 4.68 2.65 2.45
N LEU A 105 4.78 2.66 3.77
CA LEU A 105 5.01 3.86 4.56
C LEU A 105 6.36 3.78 5.27
N VAL A 106 6.98 4.93 5.44
CA VAL A 106 8.19 5.09 6.24
C VAL A 106 8.02 6.22 7.24
N TRP A 107 8.75 6.15 8.34
CA TRP A 107 8.83 7.25 9.29
C TRP A 107 9.87 8.26 8.79
N ASP A 108 9.40 9.45 8.43
CA ASP A 108 10.26 10.56 8.07
C ASP A 108 10.67 11.31 9.34
N LYS A 109 11.96 11.24 9.68
CA LYS A 109 12.51 11.87 10.90
C LYS A 109 12.58 13.39 10.81
N VAL A 110 12.61 13.93 9.60
CA VAL A 110 12.68 15.39 9.38
C VAL A 110 11.30 16.00 9.55
N LEU A 111 10.29 15.35 8.97
CA LEU A 111 8.90 15.79 9.04
C LEU A 111 8.19 15.30 10.32
N ASP A 112 8.82 14.42 11.09
CA ASP A 112 8.26 13.76 12.29
C ASP A 112 6.88 13.15 12.04
N ARG A 113 6.75 12.38 10.91
CA ARG A 113 5.50 11.79 10.48
C ARG A 113 5.71 10.58 9.55
N SER A 114 4.66 9.77 9.41
CA SER A 114 4.64 8.76 8.36
C SER A 114 4.49 9.39 6.97
N VAL A 115 5.21 8.85 6.01
CA VAL A 115 5.15 9.23 4.59
C VAL A 115 4.90 7.98 3.76
N GLU A 116 3.83 7.99 2.99
CA GLU A 116 3.55 6.95 2.00
C GLU A 116 4.48 7.14 0.79
N LEU A 117 5.30 6.14 0.52
CA LEU A 117 6.22 6.14 -0.62
C LEU A 117 5.64 5.43 -1.84
N SER A 118 4.81 4.43 -1.63
CA SER A 118 4.28 3.61 -2.72
C SER A 118 2.96 2.96 -2.32
N SER A 119 2.06 2.87 -3.29
CA SER A 119 0.87 2.01 -3.21
C SER A 119 0.99 0.95 -4.29
N MET A 120 0.68 -0.32 -3.96
CA MET A 120 0.79 -1.42 -4.90
C MET A 120 -0.16 -2.56 -4.57
N GLY A 121 -0.52 -3.35 -5.59
CA GLY A 121 -1.42 -4.48 -5.40
C GLY A 121 -1.48 -5.39 -6.62
N ILE A 122 -2.06 -6.56 -6.42
CA ILE A 122 -2.57 -7.38 -7.50
C ILE A 122 -3.78 -6.64 -8.06
N ARG A 123 -3.83 -6.46 -9.38
CA ARG A 123 -4.96 -5.82 -10.05
C ARG A 123 -6.15 -6.74 -10.03
N VAL A 124 -7.36 -6.15 -10.03
CA VAL A 124 -8.60 -6.92 -10.10
C VAL A 124 -8.59 -7.88 -11.29
N ASP A 125 -8.97 -9.10 -11.03
CA ASP A 125 -9.43 -10.04 -12.06
C ASP A 125 -10.92 -9.86 -12.31
N LYS A 126 -11.51 -10.71 -13.15
CA LYS A 126 -12.93 -10.69 -13.48
C LYS A 126 -13.83 -10.80 -12.24
N GLU A 127 -13.49 -11.71 -11.34
CA GLU A 127 -14.31 -12.00 -10.15
C GLU A 127 -14.20 -10.89 -9.11
N ALA A 128 -12.99 -10.42 -8.83
CA ALA A 128 -12.73 -9.31 -7.94
C ALA A 128 -13.39 -8.02 -8.47
N LEU A 129 -13.26 -7.74 -9.76
CA LEU A 129 -13.91 -6.59 -10.39
C LEU A 129 -15.42 -6.60 -10.17
N LEU A 130 -16.08 -7.73 -10.50
CA LEU A 130 -17.54 -7.84 -10.34
C LEU A 130 -17.96 -7.65 -8.88
N ARG A 131 -17.27 -8.30 -7.96
CA ARG A 131 -17.51 -8.20 -6.52
C ARG A 131 -17.35 -6.76 -6.02
N GLN A 132 -16.26 -6.10 -6.39
CA GLN A 132 -15.96 -4.73 -5.93
C GLN A 132 -16.89 -3.69 -6.54
N LEU A 133 -17.27 -3.83 -7.81
CA LEU A 133 -18.28 -2.96 -8.43
C LEU A 133 -19.64 -3.08 -7.74
N THR A 134 -20.04 -4.29 -7.36
CA THR A 134 -21.29 -4.52 -6.62
C THR A 134 -21.22 -3.90 -5.21
N LEU A 135 -20.13 -4.14 -4.47
CA LEU A 135 -19.95 -3.58 -3.13
C LEU A 135 -19.96 -2.04 -3.12
N SER A 136 -19.48 -1.42 -4.19
CA SER A 136 -19.42 0.04 -4.32
C SER A 136 -20.64 0.67 -5.00
N GLY A 137 -21.62 -0.14 -5.44
CA GLY A 137 -22.81 0.34 -6.17
C GLY A 137 -22.49 0.91 -7.56
N GLN A 138 -21.40 0.45 -8.19
CA GLN A 138 -20.90 0.99 -9.46
C GLN A 138 -20.99 0.00 -10.61
N GLU A 139 -21.95 -0.91 -10.60
CA GLU A 139 -22.12 -2.00 -11.60
C GLU A 139 -22.20 -1.49 -13.03
N LYS A 140 -22.68 -0.27 -13.26
CA LYS A 140 -22.74 0.35 -14.59
C LYS A 140 -21.37 0.48 -15.27
N ARG A 141 -20.29 0.50 -14.49
CA ARG A 141 -18.92 0.55 -15.04
C ARG A 141 -18.52 -0.68 -15.84
N LYS A 142 -19.23 -1.80 -15.71
CA LYS A 142 -19.04 -3.00 -16.55
C LYS A 142 -19.07 -2.69 -18.05
N GLU A 143 -19.79 -1.63 -18.43
CA GLU A 143 -19.94 -1.21 -19.83
C GLU A 143 -18.74 -0.41 -20.37
N LEU A 144 -17.83 0.03 -19.51
CA LEU A 144 -16.64 0.77 -19.93
C LEU A 144 -15.64 -0.14 -20.67
N TYR A 145 -14.85 0.44 -21.55
CA TYR A 145 -13.95 -0.28 -22.44
C TYR A 145 -12.97 -1.21 -21.70
N PHE A 146 -12.28 -0.71 -20.68
CA PHE A 146 -11.36 -1.52 -19.88
C PHE A 146 -12.08 -2.70 -19.20
N HIS A 147 -13.23 -2.42 -18.56
CA HIS A 147 -14.01 -3.42 -17.83
C HIS A 147 -14.51 -4.53 -18.73
N LYS A 148 -15.06 -4.19 -19.91
CA LYS A 148 -15.47 -5.19 -20.93
C LYS A 148 -14.32 -6.08 -21.35
N ARG A 149 -13.14 -5.53 -21.57
CA ARG A 149 -11.97 -6.32 -21.96
C ARG A 149 -11.51 -7.25 -20.85
N LEU A 150 -11.52 -6.79 -19.61
CA LEU A 150 -11.18 -7.61 -18.45
C LEU A 150 -12.20 -8.74 -18.25
N LEU A 151 -13.49 -8.42 -18.31
CA LEU A 151 -14.58 -9.41 -18.18
C LEU A 151 -14.57 -10.46 -19.29
N ASN A 152 -14.13 -10.09 -20.49
CA ASN A 152 -13.96 -10.99 -21.64
C ASN A 152 -12.60 -11.71 -21.64
N GLU A 153 -11.80 -11.54 -20.58
CA GLU A 153 -10.48 -12.19 -20.41
C GLU A 153 -9.51 -11.90 -21.57
N THR A 154 -9.64 -10.71 -22.19
CA THR A 154 -8.74 -10.27 -23.27
C THR A 154 -7.57 -9.41 -22.77
N LEU A 155 -7.46 -9.21 -21.45
CA LEU A 155 -6.36 -8.52 -20.79
C LEU A 155 -5.58 -9.51 -19.93
N PRO A 156 -4.24 -9.37 -19.83
CA PRO A 156 -3.46 -10.18 -18.92
C PRO A 156 -3.75 -9.81 -17.46
N LEU A 157 -3.67 -10.78 -16.57
CA LEU A 157 -3.61 -10.53 -15.13
C LEU A 157 -2.29 -9.86 -14.81
N CYS A 158 -2.31 -8.89 -13.93
CA CYS A 158 -1.11 -8.11 -13.60
C CYS A 158 -1.06 -7.68 -12.14
N ILE A 159 0.14 -7.34 -11.72
CA ILE A 159 0.43 -6.63 -10.48
C ILE A 159 0.95 -5.25 -10.87
N GLY A 160 0.65 -4.25 -10.08
CA GLY A 160 1.13 -2.91 -10.36
C GLY A 160 1.32 -2.09 -9.09
N GLY A 161 2.00 -0.98 -9.23
CA GLY A 161 2.22 -0.04 -8.15
C GLY A 161 2.77 1.28 -8.67
N GLY A 162 2.64 2.31 -7.85
CA GLY A 162 3.20 3.63 -8.09
C GLY A 162 4.19 3.99 -6.98
N ILE A 163 5.29 4.62 -7.35
CA ILE A 163 6.26 5.18 -6.39
C ILE A 163 6.17 6.70 -6.45
N GLY A 164 5.97 7.33 -5.30
CA GLY A 164 5.96 8.79 -5.18
C GLY A 164 7.36 9.36 -5.36
N GLN A 165 7.75 9.69 -6.58
CA GLN A 165 9.10 10.15 -6.91
C GLN A 165 9.52 11.36 -6.07
N SER A 166 8.68 12.39 -5.97
CA SER A 166 8.97 13.59 -5.18
C SER A 166 9.13 13.26 -3.69
N ARG A 167 8.25 12.40 -3.14
CA ARG A 167 8.33 11.94 -1.73
C ARG A 167 9.63 11.19 -1.48
N LEU A 168 10.02 10.32 -2.41
CA LEU A 168 11.27 9.56 -2.31
C LEU A 168 12.50 10.47 -2.37
N CYS A 169 12.50 11.46 -3.26
CA CYS A 169 13.56 12.46 -3.32
C CYS A 169 13.65 13.29 -2.03
N MET A 170 12.51 13.76 -1.49
CA MET A 170 12.47 14.48 -0.21
C MET A 170 13.06 13.63 0.91
N LEU A 171 12.65 12.37 1.00
CA LEU A 171 13.13 11.42 1.98
C LEU A 171 14.65 11.24 1.93
N TYR A 172 15.21 10.96 0.74
CA TYR A 172 16.65 10.74 0.59
C TYR A 172 17.48 11.99 0.83
N LEU A 173 16.97 13.16 0.46
CA LEU A 173 17.65 14.44 0.68
C LEU A 173 17.40 15.02 2.08
N GLN A 174 16.58 14.35 2.88
CA GLN A 174 16.23 14.75 4.25
C GLN A 174 15.73 16.20 4.31
N LYS A 175 14.73 16.51 3.45
CA LYS A 175 14.13 17.85 3.31
C LYS A 175 12.62 17.80 3.46
#